data_6628eb8dbd4ca0a9d4278f7a6ba7a00c
#
_entry.id   6628eb8dbd4ca0a9d4278f7a6ba7a00c
#
_cell.length_a   1.000
_cell.length_b   1.000
_cell.length_c   1.000
_cell.angle_alpha   90.00
_cell.angle_beta   90.00
_cell.angle_gamma   90.00
#
_symmetry.space_group_name_H-M   'P 1'
#
loop_
_entity.id
_entity.type
_entity.pdbx_description
1 polymer ?
#
loop_
_entity_poly.entity_id
_entity_poly.type
_entity_poly.pdbx_seq_one_letter_code
_entity_poly.pdbx_strand_id
1 'polypeptide(L)'
;MKKLKETHINETNILLDGSLVKGGILPSKISELTRIVTVQGDSVIEGPLYAAQLEIQNGEAHFQGAVFTQRELHVNSDAKGVIDFQKCVASSSSVVSRARKCDVSFHSDINAKSVSLVNAFIAGSIYADEITLENCVVIGGIFATQSVDLNNCIIGTFNAPSIHVEGTIQ
;
A
#
# COMPACT_ATOMS: atom_id res chain seq x y z
N MET A 1 1.85 27.52 7.92
CA MET A 1 1.85 26.39 8.88
C MET A 1 0.41 25.91 9.02
N LYS A 2 0.03 24.83 8.31
CA LYS A 2 -1.30 24.22 8.48
C LYS A 2 -1.36 23.63 9.90
N LYS A 3 -2.38 23.97 10.67
CA LYS A 3 -2.64 23.34 11.98
C LYS A 3 -2.84 21.85 11.77
N LEU A 4 -2.02 21.03 12.41
CA LEU A 4 -2.24 19.60 12.56
C LEU A 4 -3.62 19.39 13.20
N LYS A 5 -4.51 18.70 12.48
CA LYS A 5 -5.78 18.25 13.05
C LYS A 5 -5.52 17.07 13.99
N GLU A 6 -6.38 16.91 14.98
CA GLU A 6 -6.22 15.94 16.05
C GLU A 6 -6.23 14.50 15.52
N THR A 7 -5.25 13.73 15.95
CA THR A 7 -5.22 12.27 15.75
C THR A 7 -6.16 11.64 16.77
N HIS A 8 -7.26 11.05 16.33
CA HIS A 8 -8.14 10.30 17.22
C HIS A 8 -7.60 8.87 17.39
N ILE A 9 -7.07 8.60 18.59
CA ILE A 9 -6.55 7.27 18.94
C ILE A 9 -7.47 6.66 19.99
N ASN A 10 -8.07 5.53 19.65
CA ASN A 10 -8.68 4.63 20.63
C ASN A 10 -7.97 3.27 20.62
N GLU A 11 -8.34 2.34 21.50
CA GLU A 11 -7.66 1.06 21.62
C GLU A 11 -7.69 0.21 20.33
N THR A 12 -8.72 0.36 19.51
CA THR A 12 -8.96 -0.46 18.32
C THR A 12 -8.76 0.27 16.99
N ASN A 13 -8.79 1.62 17.01
CA ASN A 13 -8.72 2.41 15.79
C ASN A 13 -7.83 3.64 15.96
N ILE A 14 -7.08 3.95 14.92
CA ILE A 14 -6.33 5.19 14.76
C ILE A 14 -6.83 5.89 13.51
N LEU A 15 -7.33 7.11 13.66
CA LEU A 15 -7.70 7.97 12.53
C LEU A 15 -6.64 9.07 12.37
N LEU A 16 -6.00 9.10 11.21
CA LEU A 16 -5.06 10.14 10.80
C LEU A 16 -5.76 11.08 9.81
N ASP A 17 -6.08 12.29 10.24
CA ASP A 17 -6.67 13.33 9.39
C ASP A 17 -5.76 14.55 9.35
N GLY A 18 -5.02 14.72 8.27
CA GLY A 18 -4.06 15.81 8.10
C GLY A 18 -2.92 15.76 9.13
N SER A 19 -2.40 14.58 9.44
CA SER A 19 -1.54 14.31 10.59
C SER A 19 -0.07 14.19 10.20
N LEU A 20 0.82 14.72 11.04
CA LEU A 20 2.24 14.39 11.03
C LEU A 20 2.56 13.49 12.23
N VAL A 21 2.85 12.22 11.96
CA VAL A 21 3.25 11.23 12.95
C VAL A 21 4.77 11.14 12.96
N LYS A 22 5.40 11.70 13.97
CA LYS A 22 6.84 11.55 14.22
C LYS A 22 7.08 10.23 14.93
N GLY A 23 7.99 9.43 14.38
CA GLY A 23 8.22 8.08 14.84
C GLY A 23 7.25 7.08 14.18
N GLY A 24 7.04 5.93 14.82
CA GLY A 24 6.22 4.86 14.24
C GLY A 24 4.86 4.70 14.92
N ILE A 25 3.99 3.95 14.26
CA ILE A 25 2.76 3.43 14.82
C ILE A 25 2.99 1.94 15.06
N LEU A 26 3.41 1.60 16.27
CA LEU A 26 3.74 0.23 16.65
C LEU A 26 2.90 -0.20 17.85
N PRO A 27 2.47 -1.48 17.92
CA PRO A 27 1.75 -1.97 19.07
C PRO A 27 2.69 -2.06 20.29
N SER A 28 2.26 -1.53 21.41
CA SER A 28 2.93 -1.63 22.70
C SER A 28 2.32 -2.72 23.58
N LYS A 29 1.12 -3.20 23.23
CA LYS A 29 0.34 -4.21 23.94
C LYS A 29 -0.29 -5.20 22.95
N ILE A 30 -0.62 -6.40 23.43
CA ILE A 30 -1.30 -7.41 22.61
C ILE A 30 -2.66 -6.92 22.08
N SER A 31 -3.41 -6.14 22.86
CA SER A 31 -4.68 -5.55 22.44
C SER A 31 -4.55 -4.59 21.27
N GLU A 32 -3.38 -4.01 21.05
CA GLU A 32 -3.10 -3.08 19.95
C GLU A 32 -2.75 -3.78 18.63
N LEU A 33 -2.50 -5.08 18.66
CA LEU A 33 -2.25 -5.88 17.44
C LEU A 33 -3.47 -5.91 16.49
N THR A 34 -4.66 -5.66 16.99
CA THR A 34 -5.90 -5.65 16.20
C THR A 34 -6.29 -4.27 15.68
N ARG A 35 -5.46 -3.24 15.87
CA ARG A 35 -5.76 -1.87 15.46
C ARG A 35 -5.94 -1.73 13.96
N ILE A 36 -6.99 -0.99 13.59
CA ILE A 36 -7.20 -0.49 12.25
C ILE A 36 -6.66 0.93 12.19
N VAL A 37 -5.83 1.22 11.20
CA VAL A 37 -5.35 2.57 10.91
C VAL A 37 -6.07 3.09 9.67
N THR A 38 -6.76 4.21 9.81
CA THR A 38 -7.43 4.90 8.71
C THR A 38 -6.75 6.23 8.45
N VAL A 39 -6.37 6.48 7.21
CA VAL A 39 -5.77 7.74 6.77
C VAL A 39 -6.81 8.52 5.96
N GLN A 40 -7.11 9.74 6.45
CA GLN A 40 -7.93 10.74 5.77
C GLN A 40 -7.19 12.07 5.76
N GLY A 41 -7.19 12.74 4.61
CA GLY A 41 -6.45 13.98 4.46
C GLY A 41 -4.93 13.81 4.43
N ASP A 42 -4.24 14.92 4.21
CA ASP A 42 -2.80 14.96 3.97
C ASP A 42 -2.01 14.53 5.21
N SER A 43 -1.45 13.33 5.19
CA SER A 43 -0.78 12.75 6.34
C SER A 43 0.62 12.25 6.02
N VAL A 44 1.54 12.44 6.96
CA VAL A 44 2.93 11.96 6.88
C VAL A 44 3.23 11.08 8.09
N ILE A 45 3.71 9.85 7.83
CA ILE A 45 4.15 8.91 8.86
C ILE A 45 5.65 8.68 8.66
N GLU A 46 6.48 9.24 9.57
CA GLU A 46 7.94 9.20 9.42
C GLU A 46 8.55 7.86 9.79
N GLY A 47 7.97 7.14 10.75
CA GLY A 47 8.46 5.85 11.21
C GLY A 47 7.69 4.64 10.69
N PRO A 48 8.04 3.42 11.14
CA PRO A 48 7.35 2.22 10.71
C PRO A 48 5.91 2.18 11.22
N LEU A 49 5.03 1.57 10.40
CA LEU A 49 3.63 1.37 10.72
C LEU A 49 3.33 -0.12 10.80
N TYR A 50 2.73 -0.54 11.92
CA TYR A 50 2.11 -1.84 12.09
C TYR A 50 0.63 -1.66 12.36
N ALA A 51 -0.21 -2.33 11.60
CA ALA A 51 -1.66 -2.34 11.78
C ALA A 51 -2.24 -3.73 11.51
N ALA A 52 -3.39 -4.04 12.09
CA ALA A 52 -4.17 -5.17 11.62
C ALA A 52 -4.70 -4.92 10.21
N GLN A 53 -5.12 -3.68 9.95
CA GLN A 53 -5.60 -3.22 8.65
C GLN A 53 -5.22 -1.75 8.47
N LEU A 54 -4.77 -1.39 7.27
CA LEU A 54 -4.52 0.00 6.89
C LEU A 54 -5.49 0.37 5.76
N GLU A 55 -6.27 1.43 5.98
CA GLU A 55 -7.17 2.01 4.99
C GLU A 55 -6.76 3.44 4.66
N ILE A 56 -6.56 3.74 3.39
CA ILE A 56 -6.29 5.09 2.90
C ILE A 56 -7.50 5.52 2.08
N GLN A 57 -8.26 6.46 2.62
CA GLN A 57 -9.57 6.84 2.06
C GLN A 57 -9.52 8.12 1.23
N ASN A 58 -8.81 9.15 1.69
CA ASN A 58 -8.72 10.43 0.99
C ASN A 58 -7.42 11.17 1.31
N GLY A 59 -7.02 12.08 0.41
CA GLY A 59 -5.89 12.99 0.59
C GLY A 59 -4.55 12.43 0.14
N GLU A 60 -3.49 13.12 0.54
CA GLU A 60 -2.11 12.71 0.32
C GLU A 60 -1.60 11.92 1.52
N ALA A 61 -0.90 10.81 1.27
CA ALA A 61 -0.36 9.99 2.33
C ALA A 61 1.09 9.59 2.03
N HIS A 62 2.00 9.96 2.92
CA HIS A 62 3.43 9.67 2.78
C HIS A 62 3.91 8.77 3.92
N PHE A 63 4.27 7.53 3.58
CA PHE A 63 4.82 6.55 4.50
C PHE A 63 6.33 6.46 4.31
N GLN A 64 7.10 7.08 5.22
CA GLN A 64 8.56 7.11 5.13
C GLN A 64 9.21 5.86 5.75
N GLY A 65 8.52 5.19 6.67
CA GLY A 65 8.91 3.91 7.26
C GLY A 65 8.30 2.70 6.54
N ALA A 66 8.75 1.50 6.93
CA ALA A 66 8.15 0.26 6.46
C ALA A 66 6.71 0.10 6.97
N VAL A 67 5.86 -0.47 6.14
CA VAL A 67 4.45 -0.73 6.48
C VAL A 67 4.21 -2.22 6.55
N PHE A 68 3.65 -2.66 7.67
CA PHE A 68 3.22 -4.04 7.86
C PHE A 68 1.75 -4.09 8.26
N THR A 69 0.97 -4.96 7.59
CA THR A 69 -0.41 -5.23 7.96
C THR A 69 -0.66 -6.73 8.16
N GLN A 70 -1.41 -7.08 9.21
CA GLN A 70 -1.78 -8.47 9.45
C GLN A 70 -2.82 -9.01 8.46
N ARG A 71 -3.72 -8.15 7.98
CA ARG A 71 -4.80 -8.52 7.07
C ARG A 71 -4.65 -7.80 5.74
N GLU A 72 -5.04 -6.54 5.68
CA GLU A 72 -5.15 -5.82 4.42
C GLU A 72 -4.55 -4.43 4.50
N LEU A 73 -3.91 -4.04 3.41
CA LEU A 73 -3.62 -2.67 3.07
C LEU A 73 -4.53 -2.29 1.91
N HIS A 74 -5.37 -1.28 2.12
CA HIS A 74 -6.37 -0.87 1.14
C HIS A 74 -6.24 0.61 0.80
N VAL A 75 -6.01 0.91 -0.47
CA VAL A 75 -6.02 2.27 -1.01
C VAL A 75 -7.32 2.48 -1.77
N ASN A 76 -8.22 3.25 -1.21
CA ASN A 76 -9.56 3.54 -1.73
C ASN A 76 -9.78 5.02 -2.04
N SER A 77 -8.71 5.77 -2.32
CA SER A 77 -8.83 7.21 -2.54
C SER A 77 -9.45 7.53 -3.90
N ASP A 78 -10.58 8.22 -3.89
CA ASP A 78 -11.19 8.84 -5.07
C ASP A 78 -10.73 10.29 -5.30
N ALA A 79 -10.02 10.87 -4.34
CA ALA A 79 -9.45 12.19 -4.43
C ALA A 79 -8.19 12.21 -5.30
N LYS A 80 -7.88 13.34 -5.91
CA LYS A 80 -6.57 13.57 -6.51
C LYS A 80 -5.54 13.77 -5.40
N GLY A 81 -4.36 13.18 -5.55
CA GLY A 81 -3.27 13.31 -4.58
C GLY A 81 -2.17 12.31 -4.86
N VAL A 82 -1.23 12.21 -3.93
CA VAL A 82 -0.11 11.28 -3.99
C VAL A 82 -0.16 10.38 -2.77
N ILE A 83 -0.06 9.08 -2.99
CA ILE A 83 0.08 8.08 -1.93
C ILE A 83 1.41 7.37 -2.16
N ASP A 84 2.31 7.51 -1.22
CA ASP A 84 3.72 7.21 -1.39
C ASP A 84 4.26 6.32 -0.26
N PHE A 85 4.83 5.18 -0.63
CA PHE A 85 5.46 4.22 0.27
C PHE A 85 6.96 4.17 0.01
N GLN A 86 7.76 4.80 0.87
CA GLN A 86 9.22 4.93 0.69
C GLN A 86 9.99 3.65 1.01
N LYS A 87 9.47 2.79 1.83
CA LYS A 87 10.08 1.52 2.25
C LYS A 87 9.18 0.34 1.92
N CYS A 88 9.65 -0.86 2.25
CA CYS A 88 8.91 -2.08 1.96
C CYS A 88 7.51 -2.08 2.59
N VAL A 89 6.60 -2.68 1.85
CA VAL A 89 5.24 -2.94 2.28
C VAL A 89 5.06 -4.45 2.40
N ALA A 90 4.60 -4.90 3.55
CA ALA A 90 4.29 -6.31 3.77
C ALA A 90 2.89 -6.48 4.35
N SER A 91 2.15 -7.46 3.84
CA SER A 91 0.83 -7.84 4.34
C SER A 91 0.75 -9.36 4.47
N SER A 92 0.20 -9.85 5.57
CA SER A 92 -0.04 -11.29 5.68
C SER A 92 -1.22 -11.77 4.82
N SER A 93 -2.02 -10.86 4.26
CA SER A 93 -3.10 -11.19 3.36
C SER A 93 -2.99 -10.40 2.05
N SER A 94 -3.50 -9.18 1.97
CA SER A 94 -3.59 -8.49 0.68
C SER A 94 -3.09 -7.04 0.71
N VAL A 95 -2.57 -6.61 -0.43
CA VAL A 95 -2.32 -5.21 -0.77
C VAL A 95 -3.18 -4.86 -1.96
N VAL A 96 -4.13 -3.95 -1.78
CA VAL A 96 -5.12 -3.58 -2.79
C VAL A 96 -5.11 -2.07 -2.99
N SER A 97 -4.96 -1.63 -4.23
CA SER A 97 -5.21 -0.25 -4.63
C SER A 97 -6.21 -0.19 -5.78
N ARG A 98 -7.31 0.48 -5.56
CA ARG A 98 -8.33 0.77 -6.57
C ARG A 98 -8.37 2.26 -6.93
N ALA A 99 -7.37 3.01 -6.49
CA ALA A 99 -7.27 4.43 -6.70
C ALA A 99 -7.01 4.75 -8.19
N ARG A 100 -7.96 5.41 -8.85
CA ARG A 100 -7.87 5.76 -10.27
C ARG A 100 -7.52 7.23 -10.52
N LYS A 101 -7.58 8.06 -9.49
CA LYS A 101 -7.37 9.51 -9.58
C LYS A 101 -6.15 10.02 -8.83
N CYS A 102 -5.55 9.19 -7.99
CA CYS A 102 -4.31 9.53 -7.30
C CYS A 102 -3.14 8.73 -7.85
N ASP A 103 -1.95 9.30 -7.72
CA ASP A 103 -0.70 8.65 -8.04
C ASP A 103 -0.27 7.78 -6.85
N VAL A 104 -0.23 6.48 -7.03
CA VAL A 104 0.18 5.52 -5.99
C VAL A 104 1.57 5.00 -6.32
N SER A 105 2.53 5.18 -5.43
CA SER A 105 3.90 4.77 -5.62
C SER A 105 4.47 3.94 -4.47
N PHE A 106 5.19 2.88 -4.85
CA PHE A 106 5.93 2.02 -3.96
C PHE A 106 7.41 2.06 -4.36
N HIS A 107 8.25 2.67 -3.53
CA HIS A 107 9.67 2.85 -3.82
C HIS A 107 10.54 1.64 -3.44
N SER A 108 9.94 0.59 -2.91
CA SER A 108 10.59 -0.65 -2.51
C SER A 108 9.70 -1.85 -2.79
N ASP A 109 10.06 -3.01 -2.24
CA ASP A 109 9.37 -4.26 -2.50
C ASP A 109 7.99 -4.33 -1.80
N ILE A 110 7.09 -5.08 -2.44
CA ILE A 110 5.79 -5.45 -1.91
C ILE A 110 5.77 -6.95 -1.67
N ASN A 111 5.42 -7.37 -0.46
CA ASN A 111 5.26 -8.76 -0.06
C ASN A 111 3.86 -8.99 0.51
N ALA A 112 3.08 -9.85 -0.12
CA ALA A 112 1.74 -10.18 0.36
C ALA A 112 1.31 -11.57 -0.13
N LYS A 113 0.19 -12.08 0.36
CA LYS A 113 -0.44 -13.27 -0.20
C LYS A 113 -1.11 -12.95 -1.54
N SER A 114 -1.75 -11.78 -1.63
CA SER A 114 -2.37 -11.29 -2.85
C SER A 114 -2.07 -9.81 -3.05
N VAL A 115 -1.75 -9.41 -4.29
CA VAL A 115 -1.51 -8.01 -4.68
C VAL A 115 -2.41 -7.65 -5.85
N SER A 116 -3.23 -6.61 -5.69
CA SER A 116 -4.10 -6.09 -6.75
C SER A 116 -3.97 -4.57 -6.83
N LEU A 117 -3.34 -4.08 -7.89
CA LEU A 117 -3.03 -2.66 -8.05
C LEU A 117 -3.52 -2.11 -9.38
N VAL A 118 -4.03 -0.87 -9.33
CA VAL A 118 -4.45 -0.09 -10.50
C VAL A 118 -3.71 1.23 -10.51
N ASN A 119 -3.18 1.62 -11.67
CA ASN A 119 -2.47 2.90 -11.91
C ASN A 119 -1.33 3.13 -10.91
N ALA A 120 -0.53 2.13 -10.61
CA ALA A 120 0.55 2.22 -9.63
C ALA A 120 1.95 2.18 -10.26
N PHE A 121 2.88 2.86 -9.61
CA PHE A 121 4.31 2.79 -9.89
C PHE A 121 5.03 2.02 -8.80
N ILE A 122 5.80 1.00 -9.17
CA ILE A 122 6.55 0.15 -8.24
C ILE A 122 8.02 0.14 -8.68
N ALA A 123 8.90 0.78 -7.89
CA ALA A 123 10.33 0.79 -8.17
C ALA A 123 11.02 -0.53 -7.78
N GLY A 124 10.50 -1.22 -6.76
CA GLY A 124 10.96 -2.53 -6.32
C GLY A 124 10.31 -3.69 -7.05
N SER A 125 10.23 -4.82 -6.38
CA SER A 125 9.62 -6.06 -6.86
C SER A 125 8.36 -6.43 -6.07
N ILE A 126 7.50 -7.24 -6.68
CA ILE A 126 6.29 -7.77 -6.05
C ILE A 126 6.46 -9.28 -5.85
N TYR A 127 6.24 -9.74 -4.63
CA TYR A 127 6.24 -11.15 -4.24
C TYR A 127 4.90 -11.51 -3.65
N ALA A 128 4.16 -12.43 -4.30
CA ALA A 128 2.83 -12.84 -3.82
C ALA A 128 2.46 -14.25 -4.33
N ASP A 129 1.34 -14.80 -3.85
CA ASP A 129 0.74 -15.98 -4.47
C ASP A 129 -0.01 -15.59 -5.74
N GLU A 130 -0.78 -14.51 -5.68
CA GLU A 130 -1.58 -14.00 -6.79
C GLU A 130 -1.29 -12.50 -7.01
N ILE A 131 -1.07 -12.10 -8.26
CA ILE A 131 -0.78 -10.71 -8.64
C ILE A 131 -1.72 -10.29 -9.76
N THR A 132 -2.46 -9.21 -9.56
CA THR A 132 -3.30 -8.57 -10.57
C THR A 132 -2.90 -7.11 -10.73
N LEU A 133 -2.47 -6.71 -11.92
CA LEU A 133 -2.01 -5.36 -12.22
C LEU A 133 -2.76 -4.77 -13.42
N GLU A 134 -3.27 -3.55 -13.28
CA GLU A 134 -3.91 -2.78 -14.35
C GLU A 134 -3.22 -1.42 -14.48
N ASN A 135 -2.70 -1.09 -15.67
CA ASN A 135 -2.01 0.18 -15.96
C ASN A 135 -0.86 0.48 -14.98
N CYS A 136 -0.06 -0.52 -14.66
CA CYS A 136 1.02 -0.39 -13.69
C CYS A 136 2.40 -0.40 -14.36
N VAL A 137 3.37 0.23 -13.67
CA VAL A 137 4.79 0.19 -14.04
C VAL A 137 5.56 -0.46 -12.88
N VAL A 138 6.23 -1.58 -13.15
CA VAL A 138 7.08 -2.30 -12.20
C VAL A 138 8.50 -2.32 -12.74
N ILE A 139 9.40 -1.56 -12.11
CA ILE A 139 10.81 -1.47 -12.55
C ILE A 139 11.59 -2.75 -12.19
N GLY A 140 11.33 -3.32 -11.03
CA GLY A 140 11.89 -4.60 -10.61
C GLY A 140 11.20 -5.78 -11.29
N GLY A 141 10.81 -6.77 -10.52
CA GLY A 141 10.15 -7.96 -11.04
C GLY A 141 8.86 -8.30 -10.32
N ILE A 142 8.06 -9.15 -10.95
CA ILE A 142 6.91 -9.78 -10.33
C ILE A 142 7.14 -11.28 -10.19
N PHE A 143 6.96 -11.80 -8.99
CA PHE A 143 7.21 -13.19 -8.63
C PHE A 143 5.97 -13.76 -7.93
N ALA A 144 5.22 -14.60 -8.65
CA ALA A 144 4.02 -15.22 -8.12
C ALA A 144 4.19 -16.73 -7.97
N THR A 145 3.60 -17.29 -6.93
CA THR A 145 3.59 -18.75 -6.71
C THR A 145 2.39 -19.44 -7.37
N GLN A 146 1.34 -18.69 -7.75
CA GLN A 146 0.13 -19.24 -8.37
C GLN A 146 -0.18 -18.58 -9.72
N SER A 147 -0.54 -17.28 -9.73
CA SER A 147 -0.99 -16.63 -10.97
C SER A 147 -0.63 -15.15 -11.04
N VAL A 148 -0.53 -14.68 -12.26
CA VAL A 148 -0.37 -13.27 -12.61
C VAL A 148 -1.36 -12.88 -13.68
N ASP A 149 -2.16 -11.84 -13.42
CA ASP A 149 -3.06 -11.19 -14.38
C ASP A 149 -2.57 -9.78 -14.66
N LEU A 150 -2.30 -9.45 -15.90
CA LEU A 150 -1.74 -8.18 -16.35
C LEU A 150 -2.60 -7.52 -17.40
N ASN A 151 -2.86 -6.24 -17.21
CA ASN A 151 -3.54 -5.41 -18.19
C ASN A 151 -2.81 -4.07 -18.37
N ASN A 152 -2.27 -3.82 -19.57
CA ASN A 152 -1.53 -2.60 -19.92
C ASN A 152 -0.40 -2.26 -18.93
N CYS A 153 0.57 -3.15 -18.74
CA CYS A 153 1.65 -2.99 -17.78
C CYS A 153 3.03 -2.91 -18.44
N ILE A 154 3.95 -2.21 -17.77
CA ILE A 154 5.39 -2.22 -18.05
C ILE A 154 6.08 -2.95 -16.90
N ILE A 155 6.85 -4.00 -17.20
CA ILE A 155 7.44 -4.88 -16.17
C ILE A 155 8.86 -5.24 -16.54
N GLY A 156 9.79 -5.07 -15.60
CA GLY A 156 11.20 -5.40 -15.80
C GLY A 156 11.42 -6.91 -16.02
N THR A 157 10.86 -7.75 -15.15
CA THR A 157 10.91 -9.22 -15.29
C THR A 157 9.72 -9.86 -14.57
N PHE A 158 9.43 -11.10 -14.91
CA PHE A 158 8.36 -11.84 -14.21
C PHE A 158 8.64 -13.34 -14.15
N ASN A 159 8.10 -13.98 -13.11
CA ASN A 159 8.10 -15.42 -12.96
C ASN A 159 6.79 -15.85 -12.25
N ALA A 160 6.02 -16.71 -12.91
CA ALA A 160 4.80 -17.29 -12.37
C ALA A 160 4.43 -18.59 -13.09
N PRO A 161 3.76 -19.55 -12.42
CA PRO A 161 3.28 -20.77 -13.07
C PRO A 161 2.16 -20.53 -14.10
N SER A 162 1.33 -19.50 -13.88
CA SER A 162 0.24 -19.09 -14.77
C SER A 162 0.27 -17.59 -14.97
N ILE A 163 0.20 -17.19 -16.25
CA ILE A 163 0.22 -15.78 -16.64
C ILE A 163 -0.90 -15.54 -17.64
N HIS A 164 -1.78 -14.61 -17.29
CA HIS A 164 -2.80 -14.07 -18.17
C HIS A 164 -2.49 -12.62 -18.51
N VAL A 165 -2.62 -12.28 -19.78
CA VAL A 165 -2.29 -10.95 -20.29
C VAL A 165 -3.43 -10.41 -21.12
N GLU A 166 -3.90 -9.23 -20.78
CA GLU A 166 -4.80 -8.41 -21.59
C GLU A 166 -4.11 -7.07 -21.94
N GLY A 167 -4.33 -6.59 -23.16
CA GLY A 167 -3.74 -5.33 -23.62
C GLY A 167 -2.26 -5.44 -23.95
N THR A 168 -1.50 -4.37 -23.66
CA THR A 168 -0.08 -4.25 -24.02
C THR A 168 0.81 -4.51 -22.81
N ILE A 169 1.86 -5.33 -22.98
CA ILE A 169 2.99 -5.46 -22.06
C ILE A 169 4.25 -5.00 -22.75
N GLN A 170 5.04 -4.22 -22.05
CA GLN A 170 6.37 -3.75 -22.46
C GLN A 170 7.41 -4.02 -21.38
#